data_94092351a43cbe235f4676bb8ab4816c
#
_entry.id   94092351a43cbe235f4676bb8ab4816c
#
_cell.length_a   1.000
_cell.length_b   1.000
_cell.length_c   1.000
_cell.angle_alpha   90.00
_cell.angle_beta   90.00
_cell.angle_gamma   90.00
#
_symmetry.space_group_name_H-M   'P 1'
#
loop_
_entity.id
_entity.type
_entity.pdbx_description
1 polymer ?
#
loop_
_entity_poly.entity_id
_entity_poly.type
_entity_poly.pdbx_seq_one_letter_code
_entity_poly.pdbx_strand_id
1 'polypeptide(L)'
;SSCYGIPDEYPTKENAAIGPQYPYALTKNIGEQLVMHWCQLYNLPAISLRFFNVYGPRARTSGTYGAVFGVFLAQKLAKKPYTVVGDGNQTRDFTFVSDVVSALVTAAKSDLSGEVINIGSNNTYSINRLVELLGGDITYIPKRPGEPDCTWADISKATQLLNWEPKVSLETGVQILLNNMEYWEDAPVWDKKSIAKATEQWFEYLS
;
A
#
# COMPACT_ATOMS: atom_id res chain seq x y z
N SER A 1 -5.79 1.78 -3.33
CA SER A 1 -6.39 2.65 -2.29
C SER A 1 -6.08 4.15 -2.49
N SER A 2 -4.98 4.48 -3.15
CA SER A 2 -4.59 5.89 -3.40
C SER A 2 -5.65 6.74 -4.09
N CYS A 3 -6.57 6.13 -4.85
CA CYS A 3 -7.67 6.83 -5.52
C CYS A 3 -8.64 7.50 -4.53
N TYR A 4 -8.77 7.00 -3.31
CA TYR A 4 -9.60 7.60 -2.27
C TYR A 4 -9.03 8.92 -1.74
N GLY A 5 -7.70 9.12 -1.83
CA GLY A 5 -7.04 10.28 -1.21
C GLY A 5 -7.10 10.21 0.31
N ILE A 6 -7.77 11.19 0.93
CA ILE A 6 -8.02 11.24 2.38
C ILE A 6 -9.53 11.04 2.58
N PRO A 7 -9.97 9.80 2.87
CA PRO A 7 -11.39 9.51 3.06
C PRO A 7 -11.92 10.08 4.38
N ASP A 8 -13.22 10.38 4.42
CA ASP A 8 -13.90 10.95 5.59
C ASP A 8 -14.13 9.90 6.70
N GLU A 9 -14.20 8.60 6.32
CA GLU A 9 -14.53 7.52 7.26
C GLU A 9 -13.60 6.33 7.10
N TYR A 10 -13.36 5.63 8.20
CA TYR A 10 -12.60 4.38 8.29
C TYR A 10 -13.39 3.31 9.07
N PRO A 11 -13.33 2.02 8.67
CA PRO A 11 -12.66 1.52 7.45
C PRO A 11 -13.32 2.05 6.18
N THR A 12 -12.50 2.29 5.12
CA THR A 12 -12.93 2.89 3.86
C THR A 12 -13.71 1.89 3.01
N LYS A 13 -14.95 2.22 2.65
CA LYS A 13 -15.81 1.42 1.77
C LYS A 13 -15.60 1.78 0.30
N GLU A 14 -16.03 0.90 -0.62
CA GLU A 14 -15.90 1.12 -2.06
C GLU A 14 -16.71 2.31 -2.59
N ASN A 15 -17.79 2.68 -1.89
CA ASN A 15 -18.62 3.86 -2.20
C ASN A 15 -18.09 5.18 -1.59
N ALA A 16 -16.95 5.14 -0.89
CA ALA A 16 -16.31 6.37 -0.41
C ALA A 16 -15.94 7.27 -1.59
N ALA A 17 -15.93 8.57 -1.34
CA ALA A 17 -15.59 9.57 -2.35
C ALA A 17 -14.18 9.31 -2.94
N ILE A 18 -14.05 9.49 -4.25
CA ILE A 18 -12.78 9.41 -4.96
C ILE A 18 -12.17 10.80 -5.01
N GLY A 19 -11.00 10.96 -4.40
CA GLY A 19 -10.33 12.26 -4.28
C GLY A 19 -8.80 12.14 -4.45
N PRO A 20 -8.29 11.78 -5.65
CA PRO A 20 -6.86 11.58 -5.87
C PRO A 20 -6.08 12.87 -5.61
N GLN A 21 -5.11 12.82 -4.69
CA GLN A 21 -4.33 13.99 -4.25
C GLN A 21 -3.08 14.24 -5.10
N TYR A 22 -2.65 13.30 -5.94
CA TYR A 22 -1.42 13.38 -6.73
C TYR A 22 -1.51 12.54 -8.01
N PRO A 23 -0.63 12.78 -9.01
CA PRO A 23 -0.74 12.18 -10.36
C PRO A 23 -0.86 10.66 -10.37
N TYR A 24 -0.09 9.93 -9.56
CA TYR A 24 -0.20 8.47 -9.47
C TYR A 24 -1.62 8.03 -9.05
N ALA A 25 -2.19 8.66 -8.03
CA ALA A 25 -3.54 8.36 -7.56
C ALA A 25 -4.57 8.59 -8.68
N LEU A 26 -4.43 9.68 -9.43
CA LEU A 26 -5.28 9.99 -10.58
C LEU A 26 -5.17 8.93 -11.67
N THR A 27 -3.95 8.47 -12.02
CA THR A 27 -3.79 7.43 -13.04
C THR A 27 -4.47 6.11 -12.66
N LYS A 28 -4.49 5.76 -11.35
CA LYS A 28 -5.19 4.57 -10.86
C LYS A 28 -6.70 4.71 -10.99
N ASN A 29 -7.24 5.87 -10.66
CA ASN A 29 -8.67 6.15 -10.82
C ASN A 29 -9.08 6.12 -12.30
N ILE A 30 -8.33 6.78 -13.20
CA ILE A 30 -8.60 6.75 -14.65
C ILE A 30 -8.54 5.31 -15.20
N GLY A 31 -7.54 4.52 -14.79
CA GLY A 31 -7.43 3.13 -15.20
C GLY A 31 -8.65 2.29 -14.81
N GLU A 32 -9.16 2.47 -13.59
CA GLU A 32 -10.40 1.83 -13.14
C GLU A 32 -11.61 2.27 -14.00
N GLN A 33 -11.78 3.57 -14.19
CA GLN A 33 -12.88 4.11 -15.00
C GLN A 33 -12.85 3.56 -16.43
N LEU A 34 -11.67 3.47 -17.06
CA LEU A 34 -11.52 2.89 -18.38
C LEU A 34 -11.97 1.43 -18.41
N VAL A 35 -11.48 0.60 -17.49
CA VAL A 35 -11.86 -0.83 -17.41
C VAL A 35 -13.36 -1.00 -17.20
N MET A 36 -13.94 -0.25 -16.26
CA MET A 36 -15.38 -0.30 -15.97
C MET A 36 -16.22 0.17 -17.17
N HIS A 37 -15.76 1.19 -17.91
CA HIS A 37 -16.44 1.65 -19.11
C HIS A 37 -16.43 0.58 -20.22
N TRP A 38 -15.32 -0.11 -20.46
CA TRP A 38 -15.25 -1.26 -21.39
C TRP A 38 -16.15 -2.41 -20.95
N CYS A 39 -16.15 -2.72 -19.65
CA CYS A 39 -17.04 -3.71 -19.08
C CYS A 39 -18.50 -3.40 -19.44
N GLN A 40 -18.92 -2.16 -19.24
CA GLN A 40 -20.32 -1.73 -19.47
C GLN A 40 -20.71 -1.70 -20.96
N LEU A 41 -19.81 -1.19 -21.83
CA LEU A 41 -20.14 -1.02 -23.26
C LEU A 41 -20.05 -2.32 -24.06
N TYR A 42 -19.09 -3.16 -23.75
CA TYR A 42 -18.78 -4.34 -24.55
C TYR A 42 -19.11 -5.65 -23.84
N ASN A 43 -19.76 -5.58 -22.66
CA ASN A 43 -20.03 -6.74 -21.81
C ASN A 43 -18.76 -7.56 -21.51
N LEU A 44 -17.62 -6.87 -21.40
CA LEU A 44 -16.35 -7.51 -21.04
C LEU A 44 -16.40 -7.90 -19.57
N PRO A 45 -16.27 -9.20 -19.21
CA PRO A 45 -16.26 -9.59 -17.81
C PRO A 45 -15.00 -9.05 -17.13
N ALA A 46 -15.17 -8.04 -16.26
CA ALA A 46 -14.08 -7.41 -15.56
C ALA A 46 -14.45 -7.00 -14.13
N ILE A 47 -13.48 -7.05 -13.23
CA ILE A 47 -13.58 -6.61 -11.84
C ILE A 47 -12.41 -5.68 -11.55
N SER A 48 -12.65 -4.56 -10.87
CA SER A 48 -11.58 -3.71 -10.33
C SER A 48 -11.30 -4.09 -8.89
N LEU A 49 -10.06 -4.48 -8.59
CA LEU A 49 -9.60 -4.72 -7.22
C LEU A 49 -8.77 -3.53 -6.73
N ARG A 50 -9.25 -2.85 -5.69
CA ARG A 50 -8.54 -1.72 -5.06
C ARG A 50 -7.65 -2.23 -3.94
N PHE A 51 -6.36 -2.42 -4.23
CA PHE A 51 -5.39 -2.87 -3.24
C PHE A 51 -5.04 -1.76 -2.26
N PHE A 52 -4.94 -2.13 -0.98
CA PHE A 52 -4.35 -1.29 0.04
C PHE A 52 -2.81 -1.43 0.04
N ASN A 53 -2.12 -1.25 1.14
CA ASN A 53 -0.66 -1.20 1.14
C ASN A 53 -0.04 -2.60 0.99
N VAL A 54 0.12 -3.06 -0.25
CA VAL A 54 0.68 -4.40 -0.55
C VAL A 54 2.16 -4.45 -0.18
N TYR A 55 2.56 -5.52 0.50
CA TYR A 55 3.95 -5.81 0.82
C TYR A 55 4.27 -7.30 0.66
N GLY A 56 5.55 -7.61 0.51
CA GLY A 56 5.99 -9.01 0.34
C GLY A 56 7.39 -9.10 -0.25
N PRO A 57 7.95 -10.33 -0.37
CA PRO A 57 9.22 -10.56 -1.07
C PRO A 57 9.20 -10.01 -2.50
N ARG A 58 10.35 -9.57 -2.99
CA ARG A 58 10.55 -8.97 -4.32
C ARG A 58 9.80 -7.65 -4.55
N ALA A 59 9.38 -6.97 -3.47
CA ALA A 59 8.82 -5.64 -3.60
C ALA A 59 9.86 -4.70 -4.24
N ARG A 60 9.39 -3.86 -5.19
CA ARG A 60 10.26 -2.92 -5.89
C ARG A 60 10.89 -1.93 -4.91
N THR A 61 12.20 -1.74 -5.01
CA THR A 61 12.99 -0.87 -4.14
C THR A 61 13.46 0.43 -4.82
N SER A 62 13.27 0.55 -6.14
CA SER A 62 13.68 1.72 -6.92
C SER A 62 12.61 2.81 -6.93
N GLY A 63 13.03 4.05 -6.77
CA GLY A 63 12.17 5.26 -6.79
C GLY A 63 11.97 5.84 -5.39
N THR A 64 11.63 7.12 -5.34
CA THR A 64 11.43 7.93 -4.11
C THR A 64 10.28 7.41 -3.25
N TYR A 65 9.37 6.67 -3.83
CA TYR A 65 8.21 6.05 -3.24
C TYR A 65 8.32 4.54 -3.22
N GLY A 66 9.50 4.03 -2.96
CA GLY A 66 9.64 2.64 -2.56
C GLY A 66 8.67 2.35 -1.42
N ALA A 67 7.95 1.24 -1.47
CA ALA A 67 7.15 0.81 -0.34
C ALA A 67 8.02 0.82 0.92
N VAL A 68 7.47 1.28 2.04
CA VAL A 68 8.19 1.44 3.31
C VAL A 68 9.03 0.22 3.68
N PHE A 69 8.54 -0.97 3.40
CA PHE A 69 9.27 -2.22 3.65
C PHE A 69 10.58 -2.32 2.87
N GLY A 70 10.59 -1.97 1.57
CA GLY A 70 11.82 -2.01 0.77
C GLY A 70 12.89 -1.04 1.28
N VAL A 71 12.46 0.16 1.67
CA VAL A 71 13.35 1.17 2.27
C VAL A 71 13.91 0.68 3.59
N PHE A 72 13.06 0.19 4.49
CA PHE A 72 13.48 -0.25 5.83
C PHE A 72 14.36 -1.50 5.78
N LEU A 73 14.06 -2.47 4.91
CA LEU A 73 14.87 -3.67 4.78
C LEU A 73 16.26 -3.37 4.21
N ALA A 74 16.38 -2.47 3.23
CA ALA A 74 17.68 -2.00 2.74
C ALA A 74 18.47 -1.26 3.84
N GLN A 75 17.80 -0.41 4.62
CA GLN A 75 18.42 0.28 5.77
C GLN A 75 18.87 -0.72 6.84
N LYS A 76 18.08 -1.75 7.14
CA LYS A 76 18.43 -2.81 8.08
C LYS A 76 19.67 -3.58 7.64
N LEU A 77 19.76 -4.01 6.38
CA LEU A 77 20.93 -4.67 5.81
C LEU A 77 22.16 -3.79 5.90
N ALA A 78 22.04 -2.50 5.63
CA ALA A 78 23.10 -1.52 5.71
C ALA A 78 23.44 -1.09 7.16
N LYS A 79 22.76 -1.63 8.18
CA LYS A 79 22.88 -1.24 9.60
C LYS A 79 22.70 0.27 9.81
N LYS A 80 21.74 0.87 9.11
CA LYS A 80 21.34 2.27 9.20
C LYS A 80 20.03 2.41 9.94
N PRO A 81 19.77 3.56 10.61
CA PRO A 81 18.47 3.82 11.23
C PRO A 81 17.36 3.92 10.17
N TYR A 82 16.17 3.48 10.56
CA TYR A 82 14.96 3.61 9.72
C TYR A 82 14.55 5.08 9.59
N THR A 83 14.26 5.52 8.37
CA THR A 83 13.77 6.87 8.12
C THR A 83 12.25 6.92 8.23
N VAL A 84 11.76 7.32 9.41
CA VAL A 84 10.32 7.39 9.71
C VAL A 84 9.79 8.78 9.39
N VAL A 85 8.75 8.85 8.55
CA VAL A 85 8.05 10.09 8.20
C VAL A 85 7.20 10.56 9.37
N GLY A 86 7.26 11.85 9.70
CA GLY A 86 6.51 12.42 10.83
C GLY A 86 6.94 11.81 12.16
N ASP A 87 5.97 11.43 12.99
CA ASP A 87 6.17 10.79 14.31
C ASP A 87 6.00 9.25 14.28
N GLY A 88 5.69 8.67 13.11
CA GLY A 88 5.47 7.24 12.93
C GLY A 88 4.12 6.72 13.42
N ASN A 89 3.21 7.60 13.88
CA ASN A 89 1.89 7.20 14.35
C ASN A 89 0.87 7.01 13.21
N GLN A 90 1.20 7.46 11.99
CA GLN A 90 0.36 7.19 10.81
C GLN A 90 0.21 5.68 10.60
N THR A 91 -1.01 5.27 10.26
CA THR A 91 -1.35 3.85 10.14
C THR A 91 -1.60 3.44 8.70
N ARG A 92 -1.26 2.19 8.39
CA ARG A 92 -1.44 1.61 7.06
C ARG A 92 -2.06 0.22 7.16
N ASP A 93 -2.99 -0.06 6.26
CA ASP A 93 -3.50 -1.40 6.02
C ASP A 93 -2.47 -2.16 5.18
N PHE A 94 -1.60 -2.89 5.85
CA PHE A 94 -0.56 -3.68 5.22
C PHE A 94 -1.10 -5.05 4.81
N THR A 95 -1.26 -5.27 3.51
CA THR A 95 -1.79 -6.51 2.94
C THR A 95 -0.66 -7.34 2.33
N PHE A 96 -0.49 -8.57 2.79
CA PHE A 96 0.59 -9.43 2.30
C PHE A 96 0.34 -9.88 0.87
N VAL A 97 1.40 -9.97 0.06
CA VAL A 97 1.30 -10.24 -1.39
C VAL A 97 0.60 -11.55 -1.73
N SER A 98 0.75 -12.62 -0.92
CA SER A 98 0.04 -13.89 -1.17
C SER A 98 -1.47 -13.75 -1.01
N ASP A 99 -1.94 -12.90 -0.11
CA ASP A 99 -3.37 -12.62 0.07
C ASP A 99 -3.92 -11.85 -1.13
N VAL A 100 -3.15 -10.87 -1.64
CA VAL A 100 -3.51 -10.16 -2.88
C VAL A 100 -3.57 -11.12 -4.07
N VAL A 101 -2.59 -12.04 -4.21
CA VAL A 101 -2.60 -13.07 -5.27
C VAL A 101 -3.82 -13.98 -5.13
N SER A 102 -4.16 -14.40 -3.91
CA SER A 102 -5.36 -15.23 -3.67
C SER A 102 -6.64 -14.49 -4.06
N ALA A 103 -6.75 -13.18 -3.76
CA ALA A 103 -7.88 -12.36 -4.18
C ALA A 103 -8.00 -12.26 -5.70
N LEU A 104 -6.87 -12.02 -6.40
CA LEU A 104 -6.82 -11.98 -7.86
C LEU A 104 -7.29 -13.30 -8.49
N VAL A 105 -6.78 -14.43 -7.99
CA VAL A 105 -7.16 -15.78 -8.49
C VAL A 105 -8.63 -16.07 -8.22
N THR A 106 -9.13 -15.70 -7.04
CA THR A 106 -10.54 -15.90 -6.67
C THR A 106 -11.44 -15.02 -7.55
N ALA A 107 -11.11 -13.76 -7.74
CA ALA A 107 -11.85 -12.85 -8.61
C ALA A 107 -11.87 -13.34 -10.07
N ALA A 108 -10.73 -13.82 -10.59
CA ALA A 108 -10.62 -14.34 -11.95
C ALA A 108 -11.42 -15.64 -12.19
N LYS A 109 -11.72 -16.38 -11.12
CA LYS A 109 -12.53 -17.61 -11.19
C LYS A 109 -14.02 -17.39 -10.89
N SER A 110 -14.40 -16.19 -10.47
CA SER A 110 -15.78 -15.84 -10.18
C SER A 110 -16.54 -15.48 -11.47
N ASP A 111 -17.87 -15.57 -11.40
CA ASP A 111 -18.77 -15.09 -12.46
C ASP A 111 -19.13 -13.60 -12.29
N LEU A 112 -18.47 -12.90 -11.38
CA LEU A 112 -18.73 -11.48 -11.12
C LEU A 112 -18.21 -10.61 -12.28
N SER A 113 -18.95 -9.54 -12.55
CA SER A 113 -18.59 -8.56 -13.57
C SER A 113 -19.08 -7.18 -13.17
N GLY A 114 -18.33 -6.13 -13.53
CA GLY A 114 -18.71 -4.76 -13.24
C GLY A 114 -18.56 -4.34 -11.77
N GLU A 115 -17.85 -5.13 -10.98
CA GLU A 115 -17.69 -4.88 -9.55
C GLU A 115 -16.35 -4.17 -9.25
N VAL A 116 -16.41 -3.27 -8.26
CA VAL A 116 -15.22 -2.68 -7.63
C VAL A 116 -15.14 -3.24 -6.22
N ILE A 117 -13.98 -3.79 -5.82
CA ILE A 117 -13.82 -4.52 -4.56
C ILE A 117 -12.51 -4.12 -3.88
N ASN A 118 -12.57 -3.72 -2.61
CA ASN A 118 -11.39 -3.46 -1.79
C ASN A 118 -10.71 -4.77 -1.38
N ILE A 119 -9.38 -4.77 -1.44
CA ILE A 119 -8.53 -5.85 -0.96
C ILE A 119 -7.54 -5.28 0.04
N GLY A 120 -7.71 -5.64 1.29
CA GLY A 120 -6.96 -5.16 2.44
C GLY A 120 -6.76 -6.24 3.49
N SER A 121 -6.02 -5.92 4.56
CA SER A 121 -5.79 -6.83 5.68
C SER A 121 -6.92 -6.82 6.73
N ASN A 122 -7.95 -5.99 6.51
CA ASN A 122 -9.00 -5.72 7.50
C ASN A 122 -8.48 -5.13 8.82
N ASN A 123 -7.29 -4.59 8.80
CA ASN A 123 -6.65 -3.97 9.97
C ASN A 123 -5.73 -2.82 9.54
N THR A 124 -5.27 -2.05 10.51
CA THR A 124 -4.34 -0.96 10.27
C THR A 124 -3.26 -0.92 11.36
N TYR A 125 -2.01 -0.67 10.96
CA TYR A 125 -0.85 -0.70 11.85
C TYR A 125 -0.01 0.54 11.69
N SER A 126 0.51 1.08 12.81
CA SER A 126 1.39 2.24 12.77
C SER A 126 2.77 1.88 12.18
N ILE A 127 3.45 2.88 11.63
CA ILE A 127 4.84 2.72 11.19
C ILE A 127 5.74 2.39 12.39
N ASN A 128 5.45 2.94 13.58
CA ASN A 128 6.14 2.58 14.81
C ASN A 128 6.02 1.09 15.12
N ARG A 129 4.81 0.49 14.95
CA ARG A 129 4.62 -0.96 15.12
C ARG A 129 5.47 -1.77 14.13
N LEU A 130 5.56 -1.32 12.89
CA LEU A 130 6.44 -1.96 11.91
C LEU A 130 7.91 -1.91 12.34
N VAL A 131 8.38 -0.76 12.82
CA VAL A 131 9.77 -0.62 13.33
C VAL A 131 10.02 -1.50 14.53
N GLU A 132 9.08 -1.62 15.47
CA GLU A 132 9.17 -2.56 16.60
C GLU A 132 9.41 -4.00 16.11
N LEU A 133 8.61 -4.46 15.14
CA LEU A 133 8.72 -5.81 14.57
C LEU A 133 10.05 -6.04 13.85
N LEU A 134 10.55 -5.02 13.15
CA LEU A 134 11.83 -5.09 12.44
C LEU A 134 13.03 -4.96 13.40
N GLY A 135 12.88 -4.22 14.49
CA GLY A 135 13.95 -3.89 15.44
C GLY A 135 15.05 -3.04 14.83
N GLY A 136 15.46 -1.98 15.48
CA GLY A 136 16.51 -1.05 15.04
C GLY A 136 16.25 0.39 15.44
N ASP A 137 17.20 1.28 15.13
CA ASP A 137 17.13 2.70 15.45
C ASP A 137 16.26 3.47 14.45
N ILE A 138 15.77 4.63 14.87
CA ILE A 138 14.90 5.50 14.07
C ILE A 138 15.56 6.87 13.86
N THR A 139 15.36 7.39 12.64
CA THR A 139 15.60 8.81 12.31
C THR A 139 14.33 9.39 11.74
N TYR A 140 13.76 10.41 12.36
CA TYR A 140 12.56 11.07 11.89
C TYR A 140 12.86 12.04 10.76
N ILE A 141 11.98 12.05 9.75
CA ILE A 141 11.98 12.97 8.60
C ILE A 141 10.64 13.71 8.50
N PRO A 142 10.57 14.87 7.84
CA PRO A 142 9.36 15.67 7.77
C PRO A 142 8.16 14.90 7.22
N LYS A 143 6.96 15.20 7.74
CA LYS A 143 5.68 14.69 7.21
C LYS A 143 5.47 15.22 5.80
N ARG A 144 5.01 14.37 4.89
CA ARG A 144 4.74 14.74 3.50
C ARG A 144 3.35 15.32 3.34
N PRO A 145 3.17 16.42 2.62
CA PRO A 145 1.85 16.96 2.31
C PRO A 145 1.01 15.95 1.50
N GLY A 146 -0.30 15.93 1.72
CA GLY A 146 -1.24 15.08 0.96
C GLY A 146 -1.19 13.57 1.25
N GLU A 147 -0.33 13.10 2.16
CA GLU A 147 -0.38 11.71 2.62
C GLU A 147 -1.44 11.53 3.72
N PRO A 148 -2.34 10.52 3.61
CA PRO A 148 -3.34 10.25 4.63
C PRO A 148 -2.68 9.76 5.93
N ASP A 149 -3.25 10.15 7.08
CA ASP A 149 -2.81 9.66 8.38
C ASP A 149 -3.21 8.19 8.61
N CYS A 150 -4.26 7.74 7.94
CA CYS A 150 -4.74 6.36 8.03
C CYS A 150 -5.05 5.80 6.63
N THR A 151 -4.76 4.52 6.43
CA THR A 151 -5.39 3.70 5.39
C THR A 151 -5.94 2.45 6.03
N TRP A 152 -7.23 2.16 5.82
CA TRP A 152 -7.89 0.99 6.37
C TRP A 152 -9.05 0.58 5.46
N ALA A 153 -8.97 -0.62 4.89
CA ALA A 153 -9.99 -1.17 4.00
C ALA A 153 -11.20 -1.70 4.77
N ASP A 154 -12.39 -1.38 4.31
CA ASP A 154 -13.55 -2.24 4.54
C ASP A 154 -13.50 -3.36 3.49
N ILE A 155 -13.38 -4.61 3.93
CA ILE A 155 -13.32 -5.79 3.06
C ILE A 155 -14.63 -6.59 3.04
N SER A 156 -15.70 -6.06 3.62
CA SER A 156 -17.01 -6.76 3.71
C SER A 156 -17.49 -7.23 2.35
N LYS A 157 -17.28 -6.43 1.31
CA LYS A 157 -17.65 -6.78 -0.06
C LYS A 157 -16.83 -7.94 -0.63
N ALA A 158 -15.52 -7.97 -0.36
CA ALA A 158 -14.65 -9.10 -0.74
C ALA A 158 -15.09 -10.39 -0.05
N THR A 159 -15.40 -10.34 1.24
CA THR A 159 -15.91 -11.49 1.99
C THR A 159 -17.25 -11.98 1.43
N GLN A 160 -18.19 -11.06 1.16
CA GLN A 160 -19.53 -11.41 0.69
C GLN A 160 -19.54 -11.97 -0.73
N LEU A 161 -18.84 -11.31 -1.66
CA LEU A 161 -18.93 -11.64 -3.09
C LEU A 161 -17.90 -12.67 -3.54
N LEU A 162 -16.72 -12.69 -2.93
CA LEU A 162 -15.61 -13.58 -3.31
C LEU A 162 -15.37 -14.70 -2.28
N ASN A 163 -16.06 -14.69 -1.13
CA ASN A 163 -15.72 -15.55 0.01
C ASN A 163 -14.21 -15.51 0.33
N TRP A 164 -13.65 -14.29 0.27
CA TRP A 164 -12.22 -14.04 0.45
C TRP A 164 -11.94 -13.27 1.73
N GLU A 165 -10.91 -13.70 2.42
CA GLU A 165 -10.34 -13.04 3.61
C GLU A 165 -8.82 -13.11 3.60
N PRO A 166 -8.10 -12.11 4.16
CA PRO A 166 -6.66 -12.15 4.33
C PRO A 166 -6.28 -13.23 5.36
N LYS A 167 -5.15 -13.89 5.15
CA LYS A 167 -4.68 -15.01 5.99
C LYS A 167 -3.35 -14.71 6.69
N VAL A 168 -2.59 -13.73 6.20
CA VAL A 168 -1.25 -13.45 6.70
C VAL A 168 -1.30 -12.22 7.61
N SER A 169 -0.99 -12.41 8.90
CA SER A 169 -0.85 -11.30 9.85
C SER A 169 0.39 -10.45 9.52
N LEU A 170 0.43 -9.19 10.03
CA LEU A 170 1.61 -8.34 9.86
C LEU A 170 2.87 -9.01 10.43
N GLU A 171 2.77 -9.61 11.62
CA GLU A 171 3.88 -10.30 12.28
C GLU A 171 4.43 -11.45 11.43
N THR A 172 3.55 -12.29 10.91
CA THR A 172 3.92 -13.40 10.01
C THR A 172 4.57 -12.88 8.74
N GLY A 173 3.98 -11.87 8.10
CA GLY A 173 4.50 -11.27 6.87
C GLY A 173 5.87 -10.62 7.08
N VAL A 174 6.08 -9.90 8.18
CA VAL A 174 7.39 -9.32 8.54
C VAL A 174 8.43 -10.43 8.76
N GLN A 175 8.08 -11.52 9.45
CA GLN A 175 9.01 -12.63 9.64
C GLN A 175 9.40 -13.30 8.31
N ILE A 176 8.45 -13.43 7.37
CA ILE A 176 8.75 -13.93 6.02
C ILE A 176 9.75 -12.99 5.30
N LEU A 177 9.57 -11.67 5.42
CA LEU A 177 10.51 -10.72 4.83
C LEU A 177 11.90 -10.80 5.45
N LEU A 178 11.98 -10.91 6.78
CA LEU A 178 13.26 -11.06 7.49
C LEU A 178 14.00 -12.35 7.10
N ASN A 179 13.28 -13.42 6.77
CA ASN A 179 13.85 -14.67 6.29
C ASN A 179 14.27 -14.65 4.81
N ASN A 180 13.96 -13.57 4.07
CA ASN A 180 14.24 -13.40 2.65
C ASN A 180 14.91 -12.04 2.37
N MET A 181 15.79 -11.61 3.25
CA MET A 181 16.40 -10.27 3.17
C MET A 181 17.34 -10.10 1.97
N GLU A 182 17.85 -11.19 1.41
CA GLU A 182 18.71 -11.21 0.22
C GLU A 182 18.10 -10.47 -0.99
N TYR A 183 16.77 -10.39 -1.08
CA TYR A 183 16.11 -9.64 -2.15
C TYR A 183 16.38 -8.13 -2.12
N TRP A 184 16.92 -7.61 -1.02
CA TRP A 184 17.22 -6.17 -0.84
C TRP A 184 18.71 -5.86 -0.74
N GLU A 185 19.62 -6.81 -0.99
CA GLU A 185 21.07 -6.59 -0.93
C GLU A 185 21.55 -5.50 -1.90
N ASP A 186 20.99 -5.47 -3.12
CA ASP A 186 21.30 -4.48 -4.15
C ASP A 186 20.35 -3.26 -4.13
N ALA A 187 19.49 -3.16 -3.12
CA ALA A 187 18.53 -2.07 -3.04
C ALA A 187 19.20 -0.76 -2.63
N PRO A 188 18.79 0.40 -3.18
CA PRO A 188 19.33 1.69 -2.78
C PRO A 188 19.03 1.97 -1.30
N VAL A 189 20.07 2.29 -0.54
CA VAL A 189 19.94 2.67 0.86
C VAL A 189 19.63 4.15 0.97
N TRP A 190 18.40 4.47 1.27
CA TRP A 190 17.94 5.83 1.46
C TRP A 190 18.35 6.39 2.82
N ASP A 191 18.79 7.64 2.86
CA ASP A 191 19.04 8.41 4.07
C ASP A 191 18.24 9.73 4.07
N LYS A 192 18.29 10.47 5.18
CA LYS A 192 17.57 11.73 5.32
C LYS A 192 17.90 12.74 4.20
N LYS A 193 19.15 12.79 3.72
CA LYS A 193 19.59 13.75 2.70
C LYS A 193 19.09 13.34 1.30
N SER A 194 19.26 12.08 0.95
CA SER A 194 18.80 11.54 -0.34
C SER A 194 17.27 11.59 -0.47
N ILE A 195 16.54 11.29 0.62
CA ILE A 195 15.08 11.43 0.66
C ILE A 195 14.67 12.89 0.49
N ALA A 196 15.27 13.83 1.24
CA ALA A 196 14.93 15.25 1.15
C ALA A 196 15.12 15.78 -0.29
N LYS A 197 16.24 15.45 -0.94
CA LYS A 197 16.50 15.82 -2.34
C LYS A 197 15.47 15.22 -3.29
N ALA A 198 15.13 13.94 -3.11
CA ALA A 198 14.22 13.23 -4.00
C ALA A 198 12.75 13.64 -3.80
N THR A 199 12.39 14.24 -2.67
CA THR A 199 11.04 14.74 -2.35
C THR A 199 10.89 16.26 -2.44
N GLU A 200 11.93 16.99 -2.85
CA GLU A 200 11.95 18.45 -2.92
C GLU A 200 10.76 19.02 -3.68
N GLN A 201 10.51 18.54 -4.91
CA GLN A 201 9.38 18.95 -5.73
C GLN A 201 8.02 18.61 -5.10
N TRP A 202 7.93 17.53 -4.34
CA TRP A 202 6.70 17.20 -3.63
C TRP A 202 6.34 18.24 -2.59
N PHE A 203 7.33 18.70 -1.82
CA PHE A 203 7.10 19.76 -0.84
C PHE A 203 6.85 21.13 -1.51
N GLU A 204 7.43 21.37 -2.68
CA GLU A 204 7.23 22.63 -3.43
C GLU A 204 5.81 22.75 -3.98
N TYR A 205 5.22 21.66 -4.51
CA TYR A 205 3.96 21.73 -5.25
C TYR A 205 2.74 21.22 -4.51
N LEU A 206 2.90 20.51 -3.38
CA LEU A 206 1.79 19.92 -2.62
C LEU A 206 1.66 20.45 -1.19
N SER A 207 2.55 21.39 -0.76
CA SER A 207 2.47 22.05 0.55
C SER A 207 1.48 23.22 0.59
#